data_a604c793bd7bf460eee2bfb97399da8b
#
_entry.id   a604c793bd7bf460eee2bfb97399da8b
#
_cell.length_a   1.000
_cell.length_b   1.000
_cell.length_c   1.000
_cell.angle_alpha   90.00
_cell.angle_beta   90.00
_cell.angle_gamma   90.00
#
_symmetry.space_group_name_H-M   'P 1'
#
loop_
_entity.id
_entity.type
_entity.pdbx_description
1 polymer ?
#
loop_
_entity_poly.entity_id
_entity_poly.type
_entity_poly.pdbx_seq_one_letter_code
_entity_poly.pdbx_strand_id
1 'polypeptide(L)'
;MTRTQPVRLTVRALAAAVVACAALPVAAADSTEAKRAVVEVGTVSLKPVSAVSWIPGSIVSRSDARIATVIAGRVTWIAEVGTRVRQGDPLARLDDTVSRLRLEDLRAQVARASAQHDVASSQLERFNRLAATQVLSASQLEDARAQREVSGDDVTRANAQLRQAQYEIDQSVIRAPFPGVVSERFIQRGEYLQTGAATVRLVNTADVEARATASLNLAANVHAGQSVSVRDHGIEKSGSVRTVVPVGDDRSRQFEVRVTVPSPEWLVGTPVEVSLPSSAARTAVIVPRDALVIRQNRSYVLRVTRADTVEELDVTPGVGVDDSVEVRGALSPGDRLVVRGGERLTPGQAVRVIDPGHRTVQMHPG
;
A
#
# COMPACT_ATOMS: atom_id res chain seq x y z
N MET A 1 44.64 53.40 73.65
CA MET A 1 45.67 52.73 74.39
C MET A 1 46.57 52.05 73.41
N THR A 2 47.70 52.65 73.32
CA THR A 2 49.07 52.10 73.32
C THR A 2 49.47 51.39 72.01
N ARG A 3 50.26 52.10 71.18
CA ARG A 3 51.72 52.18 71.15
C ARG A 3 52.34 50.87 70.69
N THR A 4 53.29 50.72 69.71
CA THR A 4 54.37 51.63 69.31
C THR A 4 55.18 50.94 68.25
N GLN A 5 55.67 51.65 67.34
CA GLN A 5 56.82 51.50 66.42
C GLN A 5 58.09 50.84 67.11
N PRO A 6 59.23 50.90 66.42
CA PRO A 6 59.80 50.59 65.12
C PRO A 6 61.11 49.77 65.19
N VAL A 7 61.88 49.64 64.09
CA VAL A 7 63.41 49.73 64.03
C VAL A 7 63.87 49.09 62.70
N ARG A 8 64.28 49.76 61.68
CA ARG A 8 65.56 50.34 61.28
C ARG A 8 66.72 49.38 61.00
N LEU A 9 67.23 49.57 59.80
CA LEU A 9 68.63 49.68 59.33
C LEU A 9 69.40 48.35 59.14
N THR A 10 70.18 48.13 58.09
CA THR A 10 71.22 48.89 57.37
C THR A 10 71.63 48.09 56.12
N VAL A 11 71.77 48.67 54.94
CA VAL A 11 72.96 49.08 54.22
C VAL A 11 74.09 48.02 54.10
N ARG A 12 74.35 47.56 52.85
CA ARG A 12 75.66 47.68 52.21
C ARG A 12 75.63 47.22 50.74
N ALA A 13 76.15 48.06 49.95
CA ALA A 13 76.51 48.04 48.54
C ALA A 13 77.60 47.05 48.22
N LEU A 14 77.63 46.52 47.00
CA LEU A 14 78.85 46.58 46.12
C LEU A 14 78.55 45.97 44.75
N ALA A 15 78.64 46.81 43.73
CA ALA A 15 79.42 46.74 42.49
C ALA A 15 79.16 45.67 41.43
N ALA A 16 78.67 46.10 40.36
CA ALA A 16 79.20 46.01 38.97
C ALA A 16 79.50 44.65 38.32
N ALA A 17 78.75 44.31 37.27
CA ALA A 17 79.30 43.87 35.98
C ALA A 17 78.23 44.03 34.88
N VAL A 18 78.55 44.86 33.91
CA VAL A 18 77.83 45.09 32.65
C VAL A 18 78.05 43.89 31.73
N VAL A 19 76.94 43.23 31.31
CA VAL A 19 76.93 42.45 30.08
C VAL A 19 75.68 42.83 29.31
N ALA A 20 75.87 43.57 28.24
CA ALA A 20 74.89 43.88 27.22
C ALA A 20 74.55 42.58 26.45
N CYS A 21 73.33 42.12 26.55
CA CYS A 21 72.79 41.09 25.66
C CYS A 21 71.53 41.66 25.02
N ALA A 22 71.59 41.84 23.69
CA ALA A 22 70.59 42.36 22.82
C ALA A 22 69.28 41.56 22.94
N ALA A 23 68.23 42.18 23.46
CA ALA A 23 66.88 41.63 23.43
C ALA A 23 66.23 41.89 22.05
N LEU A 24 66.21 40.85 21.26
CA LEU A 24 65.27 40.79 20.08
C LEU A 24 63.85 40.67 20.59
N PRO A 25 62.90 41.47 20.11
CA PRO A 25 61.51 41.27 20.44
C PRO A 25 61.02 40.02 19.70
N VAL A 26 60.74 38.93 20.42
CA VAL A 26 59.92 37.82 19.93
C VAL A 26 58.51 38.40 19.76
N ALA A 27 58.13 38.67 18.50
CA ALA A 27 56.77 38.91 18.13
C ALA A 27 56.00 37.57 18.43
N ALA A 28 55.28 37.54 19.52
CA ALA A 28 54.28 36.54 19.75
C ALA A 28 53.22 36.69 18.65
N ALA A 29 53.34 35.87 17.61
CA ALA A 29 52.24 35.68 16.69
C ALA A 29 51.13 34.99 17.48
N ASP A 30 50.19 35.79 17.96
CA ASP A 30 48.96 35.36 18.57
C ASP A 30 48.10 34.65 17.43
N SER A 31 48.44 33.38 17.18
CA SER A 31 47.61 32.52 16.34
C SER A 31 46.35 32.17 17.12
N THR A 32 45.46 33.16 17.22
CA THR A 32 44.06 32.90 17.55
C THR A 32 43.43 32.15 16.37
N GLU A 33 43.79 30.88 16.24
CA GLU A 33 43.01 29.95 15.41
C GLU A 33 41.64 29.84 16.09
N ALA A 34 40.75 30.77 15.75
CA ALA A 34 39.37 30.77 16.22
C ALA A 34 38.81 29.40 15.92
N LYS A 35 38.52 28.62 16.97
CA LYS A 35 38.01 27.25 16.91
C LYS A 35 36.74 27.27 16.06
N ARG A 36 36.89 27.01 14.76
CA ARG A 36 35.78 27.04 13.80
C ARG A 36 34.75 26.02 14.27
N ALA A 37 33.53 26.47 14.48
CA ALA A 37 32.44 25.56 14.86
C ALA A 37 32.20 24.57 13.72
N VAL A 38 32.04 23.32 14.09
CA VAL A 38 31.78 22.21 13.16
C VAL A 38 30.30 22.12 12.92
N VAL A 39 29.88 22.14 11.65
CA VAL A 39 28.47 22.11 11.25
C VAL A 39 28.21 21.08 10.16
N GLU A 40 27.06 20.42 10.24
CA GLU A 40 26.52 19.63 9.12
C GLU A 40 25.62 20.57 8.29
N VAL A 41 25.69 20.40 6.95
CA VAL A 41 24.89 21.23 6.02
C VAL A 41 23.96 20.39 5.17
N GLY A 42 22.78 20.96 4.90
CA GLY A 42 21.83 20.51 3.90
C GLY A 42 21.74 21.52 2.76
N THR A 43 21.22 21.13 1.63
CA THR A 43 21.11 21.98 0.43
C THR A 43 19.68 22.42 0.18
N VAL A 44 19.50 23.67 -0.24
CA VAL A 44 18.24 24.22 -0.73
C VAL A 44 17.93 23.59 -2.10
N SER A 45 16.71 23.13 -2.29
CA SER A 45 16.26 22.57 -3.58
C SER A 45 14.91 23.14 -3.99
N LEU A 46 14.59 23.00 -5.28
CA LEU A 46 13.27 23.29 -5.81
C LEU A 46 12.50 21.97 -5.97
N LYS A 47 11.33 21.89 -5.38
CA LYS A 47 10.42 20.75 -5.59
C LYS A 47 9.00 21.22 -5.85
N PRO A 48 8.18 20.44 -6.56
CA PRO A 48 6.75 20.67 -6.62
C PRO A 48 6.15 20.44 -5.22
N VAL A 49 5.43 21.41 -4.72
CA VAL A 49 4.76 21.41 -3.41
C VAL A 49 3.30 21.74 -3.60
N SER A 50 2.42 20.98 -2.97
CA SER A 50 1.00 21.29 -2.84
C SER A 50 0.59 21.27 -1.37
N ALA A 51 -0.32 22.15 -0.98
CA ALA A 51 -0.96 22.00 0.32
C ALA A 51 -1.77 20.71 0.35
N VAL A 52 -1.79 20.01 1.47
CA VAL A 52 -2.55 18.77 1.65
C VAL A 52 -3.64 18.94 2.69
N SER A 53 -4.75 18.25 2.48
CA SER A 53 -5.83 18.12 3.46
C SER A 53 -5.94 16.65 3.86
N TRP A 54 -6.05 16.37 5.15
CA TRP A 54 -6.28 15.04 5.67
C TRP A 54 -7.78 14.74 5.63
N ILE A 55 -8.15 13.74 4.85
CA ILE A 55 -9.55 13.36 4.61
C ILE A 55 -9.83 12.04 5.33
N PRO A 56 -10.90 11.98 6.14
CA PRO A 56 -11.28 10.75 6.80
C PRO A 56 -11.70 9.68 5.79
N GLY A 57 -11.33 8.45 6.07
CA GLY A 57 -11.62 7.28 5.27
C GLY A 57 -11.63 6.01 6.09
N SER A 58 -11.71 4.88 5.43
CA SER A 58 -11.65 3.57 6.06
C SER A 58 -10.96 2.56 5.16
N ILE A 59 -10.31 1.58 5.77
CA ILE A 59 -9.76 0.43 5.05
C ILE A 59 -10.92 -0.48 4.64
N VAL A 60 -11.01 -0.78 3.37
CA VAL A 60 -12.00 -1.69 2.80
C VAL A 60 -11.31 -2.80 2.03
N SER A 61 -11.94 -3.96 1.97
CA SER A 61 -11.51 -5.03 1.09
C SER A 61 -11.95 -4.73 -0.35
N ARG A 62 -11.12 -5.07 -1.32
CA ARG A 62 -11.50 -5.01 -2.74
C ARG A 62 -12.41 -6.16 -3.15
N SER A 63 -12.39 -7.24 -2.39
CA SER A 63 -13.23 -8.42 -2.59
C SER A 63 -13.98 -8.76 -1.31
N ASP A 64 -15.21 -8.29 -1.20
CA ASP A 64 -16.15 -8.51 -0.11
C ASP A 64 -17.50 -8.91 -0.72
N ALA A 65 -17.91 -10.16 -0.51
CA ALA A 65 -19.10 -10.70 -1.15
C ALA A 65 -19.92 -11.59 -0.20
N ARG A 66 -21.23 -11.49 -0.35
CA ARG A 66 -22.19 -12.46 0.20
C ARG A 66 -22.32 -13.62 -0.78
N ILE A 67 -21.81 -14.79 -0.39
CA ILE A 67 -21.84 -15.99 -1.24
C ILE A 67 -23.21 -16.65 -1.08
N ALA A 68 -23.90 -16.83 -2.20
CA ALA A 68 -25.23 -17.43 -2.24
C ALA A 68 -25.18 -18.85 -2.86
N THR A 69 -26.16 -19.69 -2.52
CA THR A 69 -26.35 -20.99 -3.17
C THR A 69 -27.04 -20.82 -4.53
N VAL A 70 -26.64 -21.64 -5.52
CA VAL A 70 -27.29 -21.69 -6.84
C VAL A 70 -28.31 -22.83 -6.95
N ILE A 71 -28.35 -23.74 -5.95
CA ILE A 71 -29.35 -24.79 -5.86
C ILE A 71 -30.04 -24.79 -4.49
N ALA A 72 -31.25 -25.31 -4.43
CA ALA A 72 -31.94 -25.53 -3.17
C ALA A 72 -31.47 -26.84 -2.50
N GLY A 73 -31.46 -26.86 -1.16
CA GLY A 73 -31.08 -28.05 -0.42
C GLY A 73 -30.91 -27.81 1.07
N ARG A 74 -30.79 -28.93 1.85
CA ARG A 74 -30.53 -28.86 3.27
C ARG A 74 -29.02 -28.77 3.55
N VAL A 75 -28.64 -27.85 4.45
CA VAL A 75 -27.25 -27.65 4.86
C VAL A 75 -26.76 -28.82 5.71
N THR A 76 -25.72 -29.52 5.25
CA THR A 76 -25.06 -30.59 5.99
C THR A 76 -23.83 -30.10 6.72
N TRP A 77 -23.13 -29.10 6.16
CA TRP A 77 -21.95 -28.50 6.75
C TRP A 77 -21.79 -27.04 6.29
N ILE A 78 -21.18 -26.21 7.15
CA ILE A 78 -20.84 -24.81 6.87
C ILE A 78 -19.56 -24.43 7.58
N ALA A 79 -18.73 -23.61 6.92
CA ALA A 79 -17.51 -23.05 7.49
C ALA A 79 -17.81 -22.09 8.65
N GLU A 80 -16.98 -22.16 9.69
CA GLU A 80 -17.14 -21.29 10.86
C GLU A 80 -16.62 -19.86 10.59
N VAL A 81 -17.20 -18.87 11.29
CA VAL A 81 -16.72 -17.50 11.26
C VAL A 81 -15.25 -17.45 11.72
N GLY A 82 -14.43 -16.66 11.04
CA GLY A 82 -12.98 -16.58 11.26
C GLY A 82 -12.16 -17.60 10.46
N THR A 83 -12.81 -18.58 9.79
CA THR A 83 -12.10 -19.54 8.95
C THR A 83 -11.46 -18.84 7.76
N ARG A 84 -10.15 -19.08 7.57
CA ARG A 84 -9.42 -18.67 6.36
C ARG A 84 -9.55 -19.71 5.28
N VAL A 85 -9.91 -19.28 4.08
CA VAL A 85 -10.12 -20.14 2.92
C VAL A 85 -9.32 -19.65 1.72
N ARG A 86 -8.91 -20.58 0.87
CA ARG A 86 -8.35 -20.31 -0.46
C ARG A 86 -9.48 -20.34 -1.49
N GLN A 87 -9.21 -19.81 -2.67
CA GLN A 87 -10.12 -19.96 -3.81
C GLN A 87 -10.39 -21.44 -4.08
N GLY A 88 -11.67 -21.79 -4.25
CA GLY A 88 -12.12 -23.18 -4.47
C GLY A 88 -12.41 -23.98 -3.20
N ASP A 89 -11.97 -23.53 -2.02
CA ASP A 89 -12.25 -24.23 -0.75
C ASP A 89 -13.77 -24.24 -0.47
N PRO A 90 -14.29 -25.29 0.17
CA PRO A 90 -15.70 -25.38 0.51
C PRO A 90 -16.06 -24.37 1.61
N LEU A 91 -17.17 -23.64 1.41
CA LEU A 91 -17.78 -22.72 2.37
C LEU A 91 -19.02 -23.34 3.02
N ALA A 92 -19.81 -24.08 2.25
CA ALA A 92 -20.94 -24.84 2.74
C ALA A 92 -21.16 -26.08 1.86
N ARG A 93 -21.85 -27.08 2.41
CA ARG A 93 -22.27 -28.29 1.69
C ARG A 93 -23.76 -28.51 1.91
N LEU A 94 -24.44 -28.80 0.83
CA LEU A 94 -25.83 -29.20 0.84
C LEU A 94 -25.95 -30.73 0.73
N ASP A 95 -27.08 -31.28 1.13
CA ASP A 95 -27.40 -32.70 0.98
C ASP A 95 -27.61 -33.00 -0.51
N ASP A 96 -26.73 -33.80 -1.07
CA ASP A 96 -26.74 -34.21 -2.48
C ASP A 96 -27.24 -35.61 -2.74
N THR A 97 -27.81 -36.27 -1.70
CA THR A 97 -28.24 -37.66 -1.76
C THR A 97 -29.21 -37.92 -2.91
N VAL A 98 -30.24 -37.08 -3.06
CA VAL A 98 -31.24 -37.21 -4.15
C VAL A 98 -30.60 -37.00 -5.52
N SER A 99 -29.71 -35.97 -5.62
CA SER A 99 -29.02 -35.67 -6.87
C SER A 99 -28.08 -36.78 -7.29
N ARG A 100 -27.43 -37.48 -6.36
CA ARG A 100 -26.60 -38.68 -6.66
C ARG A 100 -27.43 -39.86 -7.19
N LEU A 101 -28.57 -40.14 -6.55
CA LEU A 101 -29.46 -41.18 -7.06
C LEU A 101 -29.97 -40.87 -8.46
N ARG A 102 -30.31 -39.60 -8.73
CA ARG A 102 -30.70 -39.18 -10.09
C ARG A 102 -29.55 -39.33 -11.10
N LEU A 103 -28.33 -39.01 -10.70
CA LEU A 103 -27.14 -39.21 -11.56
C LEU A 103 -26.96 -40.69 -11.95
N GLU A 104 -27.16 -41.61 -11.01
CA GLU A 104 -27.09 -43.06 -11.27
C GLU A 104 -28.16 -43.50 -12.27
N ASP A 105 -29.41 -43.06 -12.11
CA ASP A 105 -30.49 -43.34 -13.07
C ASP A 105 -30.15 -42.80 -14.49
N LEU A 106 -29.67 -41.54 -14.59
CA LEU A 106 -29.27 -40.96 -15.86
C LEU A 106 -28.05 -41.65 -16.51
N ARG A 107 -27.12 -42.21 -15.71
CA ARG A 107 -26.05 -43.08 -16.24
C ARG A 107 -26.62 -44.36 -16.89
N ALA A 108 -27.60 -44.99 -16.26
CA ALA A 108 -28.29 -46.15 -16.83
C ALA A 108 -29.04 -45.79 -18.13
N GLN A 109 -29.66 -44.60 -18.18
CA GLN A 109 -30.33 -44.09 -19.40
C GLN A 109 -29.32 -43.86 -20.56
N VAL A 110 -28.17 -43.26 -20.29
CA VAL A 110 -27.07 -43.10 -21.29
C VAL A 110 -26.62 -44.48 -21.80
N ALA A 111 -26.39 -45.43 -20.89
CA ALA A 111 -25.97 -46.80 -21.26
C ALA A 111 -27.02 -47.49 -22.17
N ARG A 112 -28.32 -47.36 -21.85
CA ARG A 112 -29.42 -47.86 -22.67
C ARG A 112 -29.45 -47.20 -24.06
N ALA A 113 -29.37 -45.86 -24.12
CA ALA A 113 -29.40 -45.13 -25.40
C ALA A 113 -28.19 -45.51 -26.28
N SER A 114 -27.00 -45.64 -25.67
CA SER A 114 -25.79 -46.08 -26.38
C SER A 114 -25.94 -47.48 -26.92
N ALA A 115 -26.49 -48.45 -26.16
CA ALA A 115 -26.73 -49.81 -26.64
C ALA A 115 -27.72 -49.83 -27.83
N GLN A 116 -28.77 -49.01 -27.80
CA GLN A 116 -29.73 -48.87 -28.91
C GLN A 116 -29.05 -48.28 -30.17
N HIS A 117 -28.19 -47.30 -30.01
CA HIS A 117 -27.44 -46.70 -31.12
C HIS A 117 -26.44 -47.70 -31.70
N ASP A 118 -25.77 -48.52 -30.91
CA ASP A 118 -24.85 -49.57 -31.38
C ASP A 118 -25.56 -50.62 -32.17
N VAL A 119 -26.79 -51.02 -31.77
CA VAL A 119 -27.65 -51.95 -32.53
C VAL A 119 -28.04 -51.33 -33.88
N ALA A 120 -28.54 -50.08 -33.89
CA ALA A 120 -28.90 -49.37 -35.11
C ALA A 120 -27.71 -49.18 -36.07
N SER A 121 -26.53 -48.84 -35.51
CA SER A 121 -25.29 -48.69 -36.25
C SER A 121 -24.83 -50.03 -36.90
N SER A 122 -24.89 -51.12 -36.13
CA SER A 122 -24.58 -52.49 -36.65
C SER A 122 -25.56 -52.96 -37.72
N GLN A 123 -26.85 -52.57 -37.58
CA GLN A 123 -27.86 -52.87 -38.60
C GLN A 123 -27.62 -52.10 -39.89
N LEU A 124 -27.32 -50.79 -39.80
CA LEU A 124 -26.97 -49.94 -40.93
C LEU A 124 -25.73 -50.48 -41.66
N GLU A 125 -24.69 -50.87 -40.92
CA GLU A 125 -23.48 -51.44 -41.51
C GLU A 125 -23.76 -52.74 -42.26
N ARG A 126 -24.60 -53.66 -41.72
CA ARG A 126 -25.06 -54.86 -42.38
C ARG A 126 -25.84 -54.53 -43.65
N PHE A 127 -26.77 -53.54 -43.63
CA PHE A 127 -27.56 -53.13 -44.76
C PHE A 127 -26.71 -52.48 -45.84
N ASN A 128 -25.70 -51.69 -45.48
CA ASN A 128 -24.72 -51.14 -46.45
C ASN A 128 -23.98 -52.29 -47.20
N ARG A 129 -23.59 -53.37 -46.50
CA ARG A 129 -22.95 -54.52 -47.14
C ARG A 129 -23.90 -55.29 -48.10
N LEU A 130 -25.19 -55.47 -47.71
CA LEU A 130 -26.21 -56.10 -48.57
C LEU A 130 -26.61 -55.26 -49.77
N ALA A 131 -26.69 -53.95 -49.63
CA ALA A 131 -26.96 -53.02 -50.72
C ALA A 131 -25.88 -53.08 -51.81
N ALA A 132 -24.62 -53.31 -51.46
CA ALA A 132 -23.52 -53.52 -52.39
C ALA A 132 -23.70 -54.76 -53.30
N THR A 133 -24.52 -55.71 -52.86
CA THR A 133 -24.85 -56.96 -53.60
C THR A 133 -26.22 -56.91 -54.31
N GLN A 134 -26.87 -55.77 -54.40
CA GLN A 134 -28.20 -55.51 -55.02
C GLN A 134 -29.38 -56.33 -54.41
N VAL A 135 -29.27 -56.81 -53.19
CA VAL A 135 -30.29 -57.59 -52.51
C VAL A 135 -31.24 -56.76 -51.66
N LEU A 136 -30.93 -55.47 -51.41
CA LEU A 136 -31.67 -54.59 -50.51
C LEU A 136 -32.37 -53.45 -51.25
N SER A 137 -33.59 -53.07 -50.84
CA SER A 137 -34.27 -51.87 -51.38
C SER A 137 -33.65 -50.56 -50.85
N ALA A 138 -33.67 -49.50 -51.70
CA ALA A 138 -33.19 -48.17 -51.28
C ALA A 138 -33.92 -47.63 -50.02
N SER A 139 -35.23 -47.88 -49.92
CA SER A 139 -36.04 -47.46 -48.75
C SER A 139 -35.57 -48.11 -47.45
N GLN A 140 -35.25 -49.42 -47.43
CA GLN A 140 -34.76 -50.10 -46.26
C GLN A 140 -33.41 -49.55 -45.76
N LEU A 141 -32.56 -49.10 -46.69
CA LEU A 141 -31.29 -48.47 -46.33
C LEU A 141 -31.50 -47.05 -45.75
N GLU A 142 -32.43 -46.28 -46.34
CA GLU A 142 -32.80 -44.95 -45.80
C GLU A 142 -33.43 -45.05 -44.42
N ASP A 143 -34.33 -46.00 -44.19
CA ASP A 143 -34.92 -46.25 -42.86
C ASP A 143 -33.86 -46.59 -41.80
N ALA A 144 -32.88 -47.45 -42.17
CA ALA A 144 -31.80 -47.82 -41.29
C ALA A 144 -30.87 -46.63 -40.96
N ARG A 145 -30.65 -45.70 -41.92
CA ARG A 145 -29.89 -44.46 -41.71
C ARG A 145 -30.64 -43.54 -40.74
N ALA A 146 -31.93 -43.31 -41.01
CA ALA A 146 -32.77 -42.52 -40.13
C ALA A 146 -32.82 -43.05 -38.71
N GLN A 147 -32.97 -44.39 -38.55
CA GLN A 147 -32.98 -45.02 -37.22
C GLN A 147 -31.65 -44.87 -36.49
N ARG A 148 -30.52 -44.96 -37.19
CA ARG A 148 -29.19 -44.76 -36.60
C ARG A 148 -29.05 -43.29 -36.19
N GLU A 149 -29.50 -42.33 -36.96
CA GLU A 149 -29.44 -40.89 -36.65
C GLU A 149 -30.30 -40.56 -35.41
N VAL A 150 -31.58 -40.99 -35.39
CA VAL A 150 -32.47 -40.83 -34.23
C VAL A 150 -31.89 -41.39 -32.97
N SER A 151 -31.32 -42.61 -33.01
CA SER A 151 -30.69 -43.21 -31.83
C SER A 151 -29.43 -42.46 -31.39
N GLY A 152 -28.68 -41.85 -32.31
CA GLY A 152 -27.55 -40.94 -32.02
C GLY A 152 -27.97 -39.66 -31.29
N ASP A 153 -29.10 -39.10 -31.71
CA ASP A 153 -29.70 -37.94 -31.05
C ASP A 153 -30.19 -38.26 -29.63
N ASP A 154 -30.73 -39.49 -29.45
CA ASP A 154 -31.12 -39.97 -28.11
C ASP A 154 -29.92 -40.09 -27.13
N VAL A 155 -28.78 -40.60 -27.61
CA VAL A 155 -27.51 -40.61 -26.84
C VAL A 155 -27.09 -39.19 -26.46
N THR A 156 -27.14 -38.27 -27.43
CA THR A 156 -26.78 -36.89 -27.23
C THR A 156 -27.65 -36.21 -26.15
N ARG A 157 -28.97 -36.45 -26.21
CA ARG A 157 -29.94 -35.97 -25.22
C ARG A 157 -29.69 -36.55 -23.82
N ALA A 158 -29.51 -37.87 -23.75
CA ALA A 158 -29.21 -38.55 -22.48
C ALA A 158 -27.91 -38.02 -21.84
N ASN A 159 -26.86 -37.79 -22.62
CA ASN A 159 -25.61 -37.21 -22.14
C ASN A 159 -25.79 -35.76 -21.68
N ALA A 160 -26.64 -34.96 -22.31
CA ALA A 160 -26.93 -33.60 -21.84
C ALA A 160 -27.61 -33.63 -20.45
N GLN A 161 -28.57 -34.51 -20.24
CA GLN A 161 -29.24 -34.70 -18.94
C GLN A 161 -28.27 -35.16 -17.85
N LEU A 162 -27.37 -36.08 -18.19
CA LEU A 162 -26.31 -36.55 -17.29
C LEU A 162 -25.40 -35.41 -16.85
N ARG A 163 -24.94 -34.59 -17.78
CA ARG A 163 -24.11 -33.41 -17.46
C ARG A 163 -24.85 -32.40 -16.57
N GLN A 164 -26.14 -32.21 -16.78
CA GLN A 164 -26.96 -31.32 -15.93
C GLN A 164 -26.99 -31.87 -14.48
N ALA A 165 -27.25 -33.16 -14.28
CA ALA A 165 -27.27 -33.75 -12.95
C ALA A 165 -25.90 -33.71 -12.27
N GLN A 166 -24.82 -33.88 -13.04
CA GLN A 166 -23.47 -33.74 -12.52
C GLN A 166 -23.21 -32.31 -12.06
N TYR A 167 -23.62 -31.31 -12.85
CA TYR A 167 -23.51 -29.89 -12.47
C TYR A 167 -24.28 -29.60 -11.18
N GLU A 168 -25.51 -30.12 -11.00
CA GLU A 168 -26.30 -29.94 -9.76
C GLU A 168 -25.55 -30.51 -8.54
N ILE A 169 -24.89 -31.66 -8.65
CA ILE A 169 -24.05 -32.24 -7.60
C ILE A 169 -22.84 -31.34 -7.31
N ASP A 170 -22.16 -30.84 -8.34
CA ASP A 170 -21.01 -29.97 -8.16
C ASP A 170 -21.39 -28.67 -7.44
N GLN A 171 -22.61 -28.14 -7.69
CA GLN A 171 -23.15 -26.97 -7.01
C GLN A 171 -23.65 -27.25 -5.58
N SER A 172 -23.76 -28.50 -5.15
CA SER A 172 -24.06 -28.84 -3.75
C SER A 172 -22.93 -28.44 -2.80
N VAL A 173 -21.72 -28.26 -3.31
CA VAL A 173 -20.59 -27.72 -2.57
C VAL A 173 -20.39 -26.26 -2.96
N ILE A 174 -20.81 -25.36 -2.07
CA ILE A 174 -20.63 -23.91 -2.25
C ILE A 174 -19.17 -23.60 -1.96
N ARG A 175 -18.46 -23.04 -2.96
CA ARG A 175 -17.00 -22.80 -2.89
C ARG A 175 -16.66 -21.31 -2.84
N ALA A 176 -15.50 -21.02 -2.27
CA ALA A 176 -14.94 -19.67 -2.22
C ALA A 176 -14.52 -19.19 -3.63
N PRO A 177 -15.07 -18.07 -4.15
CA PRO A 177 -14.67 -17.53 -5.45
C PRO A 177 -13.32 -16.82 -5.42
N PHE A 178 -12.85 -16.43 -4.24
CA PHE A 178 -11.54 -15.79 -4.00
C PHE A 178 -11.02 -16.18 -2.61
N PRO A 179 -9.73 -16.01 -2.33
CA PRO A 179 -9.18 -16.29 -1.00
C PRO A 179 -9.64 -15.23 0.00
N GLY A 180 -9.90 -15.64 1.25
CA GLY A 180 -10.38 -14.68 2.26
C GLY A 180 -10.70 -15.33 3.61
N VAL A 181 -11.44 -14.59 4.42
CA VAL A 181 -11.92 -15.00 5.74
C VAL A 181 -13.44 -14.95 5.75
N VAL A 182 -14.08 -15.96 6.30
CA VAL A 182 -15.51 -15.97 6.56
C VAL A 182 -15.80 -14.98 7.69
N SER A 183 -16.39 -13.82 7.35
CA SER A 183 -16.66 -12.76 8.33
C SER A 183 -18.03 -12.88 8.99
N GLU A 184 -18.98 -13.50 8.30
CA GLU A 184 -20.36 -13.64 8.77
C GLU A 184 -20.98 -14.92 8.19
N ARG A 185 -21.89 -15.51 8.93
CA ARG A 185 -22.66 -16.68 8.55
C ARG A 185 -24.14 -16.38 8.63
N PHE A 186 -24.89 -16.58 7.53
CA PHE A 186 -26.32 -16.28 7.44
C PHE A 186 -27.21 -17.50 7.66
N ILE A 187 -26.62 -18.70 7.73
CA ILE A 187 -27.33 -19.98 7.78
C ILE A 187 -26.75 -20.90 8.85
N GLN A 188 -27.51 -21.91 9.24
CA GLN A 188 -27.11 -22.94 10.19
C GLN A 188 -27.16 -24.33 9.56
N ARG A 189 -26.39 -25.27 10.12
CA ARG A 189 -26.49 -26.68 9.75
C ARG A 189 -27.91 -27.19 10.03
N GLY A 190 -28.50 -27.93 9.08
CA GLY A 190 -29.85 -28.47 9.15
C GLY A 190 -30.91 -27.60 8.52
N GLU A 191 -30.64 -26.33 8.27
CA GLU A 191 -31.55 -25.43 7.55
C GLU A 191 -31.72 -25.84 6.10
N TYR A 192 -32.91 -25.54 5.54
CA TYR A 192 -33.20 -25.74 4.13
C TYR A 192 -33.12 -24.41 3.39
N LEU A 193 -32.27 -24.35 2.35
CA LEU A 193 -32.05 -23.16 1.56
C LEU A 193 -32.81 -23.20 0.25
N GLN A 194 -33.27 -22.04 -0.17
CA GLN A 194 -33.75 -21.81 -1.52
C GLN A 194 -32.63 -21.29 -2.40
N THR A 195 -32.75 -21.47 -3.70
CA THR A 195 -31.83 -20.88 -4.70
C THR A 195 -31.72 -19.36 -4.48
N GLY A 196 -30.50 -18.85 -4.47
CA GLY A 196 -30.18 -17.44 -4.23
C GLY A 196 -30.04 -17.04 -2.76
N ALA A 197 -30.29 -17.97 -1.81
CA ALA A 197 -30.09 -17.69 -0.39
C ALA A 197 -28.61 -17.44 -0.06
N ALA A 198 -28.32 -16.33 0.65
CA ALA A 198 -26.98 -16.03 1.13
C ALA A 198 -26.54 -17.04 2.19
N THR A 199 -25.31 -17.53 2.09
CA THR A 199 -24.75 -18.53 3.00
C THR A 199 -23.74 -17.93 3.96
N VAL A 200 -22.68 -17.31 3.44
CA VAL A 200 -21.62 -16.64 4.20
C VAL A 200 -21.21 -15.34 3.53
N ARG A 201 -20.64 -14.44 4.32
CA ARG A 201 -19.88 -13.29 3.82
C ARG A 201 -18.41 -13.64 3.82
N LEU A 202 -17.78 -13.53 2.65
CA LEU A 202 -16.37 -13.80 2.45
C LEU A 202 -15.65 -12.47 2.16
N VAL A 203 -14.62 -12.17 2.94
CA VAL A 203 -13.84 -10.92 2.84
C VAL A 203 -12.37 -11.26 2.61
N ASN A 204 -11.79 -10.72 1.54
CA ASN A 204 -10.35 -10.83 1.29
C ASN A 204 -9.61 -9.80 2.14
N THR A 205 -8.88 -10.27 3.16
CA THR A 205 -8.12 -9.41 4.07
C THR A 205 -6.71 -9.10 3.60
N ALA A 206 -6.26 -9.71 2.50
CA ALA A 206 -4.93 -9.47 1.94
C ALA A 206 -4.93 -8.39 0.84
N ASP A 207 -6.06 -8.17 0.17
CA ASP A 207 -6.22 -7.18 -0.89
C ASP A 207 -7.14 -6.06 -0.39
N VAL A 208 -6.53 -5.07 0.26
CA VAL A 208 -7.24 -3.96 0.90
C VAL A 208 -6.86 -2.63 0.24
N GLU A 209 -7.74 -1.65 0.39
CA GLU A 209 -7.51 -0.28 -0.04
C GLU A 209 -8.12 0.70 0.97
N ALA A 210 -7.58 1.92 1.03
CA ALA A 210 -8.22 2.99 1.77
C ALA A 210 -9.27 3.67 0.87
N ARG A 211 -10.49 3.75 1.36
CA ARG A 211 -11.59 4.48 0.73
C ARG A 211 -11.83 5.77 1.52
N ALA A 212 -11.66 6.90 0.86
CA ALA A 212 -11.92 8.22 1.43
C ALA A 212 -12.97 8.97 0.61
N THR A 213 -13.75 9.79 1.28
CA THR A 213 -14.77 10.63 0.64
C THR A 213 -14.37 12.09 0.82
N ALA A 214 -14.03 12.74 -0.29
CA ALA A 214 -13.46 14.09 -0.31
C ALA A 214 -14.43 15.11 -0.92
N SER A 215 -14.30 16.38 -0.55
CA SER A 215 -15.10 17.48 -1.11
C SER A 215 -14.75 17.71 -2.59
N LEU A 216 -15.75 17.97 -3.43
CA LEU A 216 -15.59 18.18 -4.89
C LEU A 216 -14.61 19.30 -5.24
N ASN A 217 -14.36 20.28 -4.36
CA ASN A 217 -13.36 21.32 -4.61
C ASN A 217 -11.92 20.78 -4.69
N LEU A 218 -11.65 19.59 -4.17
CA LEU A 218 -10.35 18.93 -4.26
C LEU A 218 -10.19 18.11 -5.55
N ALA A 219 -11.28 17.79 -6.24
CA ALA A 219 -11.28 16.85 -7.38
C ALA A 219 -10.32 17.27 -8.50
N ALA A 220 -10.15 18.58 -8.74
CA ALA A 220 -9.25 19.07 -9.78
C ALA A 220 -7.76 18.79 -9.49
N ASN A 221 -7.40 18.52 -8.24
CA ASN A 221 -6.02 18.32 -7.82
C ASN A 221 -5.67 16.84 -7.54
N VAL A 222 -6.67 15.93 -7.59
CA VAL A 222 -6.47 14.51 -7.28
C VAL A 222 -6.54 13.67 -8.54
N HIS A 223 -5.47 12.93 -8.81
CA HIS A 223 -5.34 12.13 -10.04
C HIS A 223 -4.91 10.70 -9.71
N ALA A 224 -5.34 9.74 -10.53
CA ALA A 224 -4.89 8.36 -10.43
C ALA A 224 -3.35 8.27 -10.61
N GLY A 225 -2.72 7.37 -9.85
CA GLY A 225 -1.27 7.20 -9.82
C GLY A 225 -0.53 8.16 -8.89
N GLN A 226 -1.20 9.16 -8.32
CA GLN A 226 -0.59 10.12 -7.41
C GLN A 226 -0.22 9.46 -6.07
N SER A 227 0.99 9.75 -5.58
CA SER A 227 1.42 9.32 -4.24
C SER A 227 0.71 10.15 -3.18
N VAL A 228 0.22 9.49 -2.15
CA VAL A 228 -0.48 10.09 -1.01
C VAL A 228 -0.06 9.37 0.27
N SER A 229 -0.14 10.05 1.40
CA SER A 229 0.04 9.42 2.71
C SER A 229 -1.30 8.95 3.28
N VAL A 230 -1.27 7.77 3.90
CA VAL A 230 -2.40 7.23 4.67
C VAL A 230 -1.93 7.01 6.09
N ARG A 231 -2.66 7.52 7.07
CA ARG A 231 -2.29 7.40 8.48
C ARG A 231 -3.41 6.85 9.34
N ASP A 232 -3.01 6.11 10.36
CA ASP A 232 -3.85 5.62 11.46
C ASP A 232 -3.06 5.71 12.78
N HIS A 233 -3.62 6.37 13.81
CA HIS A 233 -3.03 6.48 15.15
C HIS A 233 -1.52 6.76 15.19
N GLY A 234 -1.01 7.60 14.31
CA GLY A 234 0.40 7.99 14.24
C GLY A 234 1.28 7.08 13.37
N ILE A 235 0.73 6.02 12.79
CA ILE A 235 1.41 5.20 11.77
C ILE A 235 1.06 5.78 10.41
N GLU A 236 2.04 6.36 9.74
CA GLU A 236 1.89 6.92 8.40
C GLU A 236 2.57 6.01 7.38
N LYS A 237 1.86 5.72 6.28
CA LYS A 237 2.36 4.90 5.17
C LYS A 237 2.08 5.59 3.85
N SER A 238 3.02 5.45 2.93
CA SER A 238 2.82 5.91 1.56
C SER A 238 1.87 4.96 0.82
N GLY A 239 0.90 5.54 0.13
CA GLY A 239 -0.01 4.85 -0.77
C GLY A 239 -0.06 5.55 -2.13
N SER A 240 -0.81 5.00 -3.06
CA SER A 240 -1.06 5.64 -4.36
C SER A 240 -2.56 5.69 -4.66
N VAL A 241 -3.02 6.81 -5.18
CA VAL A 241 -4.41 6.95 -5.66
C VAL A 241 -4.62 5.95 -6.79
N ARG A 242 -5.39 4.90 -6.54
CA ARG A 242 -5.74 3.89 -7.54
C ARG A 242 -6.77 4.43 -8.53
N THR A 243 -7.79 5.05 -8.00
CA THR A 243 -8.86 5.63 -8.82
C THR A 243 -9.57 6.76 -8.06
N VAL A 244 -10.03 7.70 -8.84
CA VAL A 244 -10.99 8.72 -8.42
C VAL A 244 -12.31 8.35 -9.08
N VAL A 245 -13.36 8.17 -8.29
CA VAL A 245 -14.69 7.88 -8.85
C VAL A 245 -15.25 9.19 -9.42
N PRO A 246 -15.44 9.31 -10.73
CA PRO A 246 -15.81 10.57 -11.38
C PRO A 246 -17.32 10.88 -11.25
N VAL A 247 -17.89 10.50 -10.11
CA VAL A 247 -19.30 10.75 -9.79
C VAL A 247 -19.35 11.42 -8.43
N GLY A 248 -19.73 12.67 -8.42
CA GLY A 248 -20.00 13.42 -7.18
C GLY A 248 -21.43 13.22 -6.75
N ASP A 249 -21.66 13.13 -5.45
CA ASP A 249 -22.99 13.20 -4.87
C ASP A 249 -23.43 14.68 -4.82
N ASP A 250 -24.56 14.99 -5.39
CA ASP A 250 -25.09 16.36 -5.55
C ASP A 250 -25.53 17.00 -4.21
N ARG A 251 -25.88 16.17 -3.22
CA ARG A 251 -26.30 16.61 -1.89
C ARG A 251 -25.12 16.85 -0.96
N SER A 252 -24.21 15.86 -0.87
CA SER A 252 -23.01 15.96 -0.01
C SER A 252 -21.90 16.74 -0.66
N ARG A 253 -21.91 16.92 -1.99
CA ARG A 253 -20.84 17.55 -2.80
C ARG A 253 -19.48 16.89 -2.58
N GLN A 254 -19.50 15.56 -2.51
CA GLN A 254 -18.34 14.74 -2.26
C GLN A 254 -18.10 13.77 -3.40
N PHE A 255 -16.85 13.33 -3.57
CA PHE A 255 -16.45 12.27 -4.48
C PHE A 255 -15.63 11.22 -3.73
N GLU A 256 -15.61 10.00 -4.25
CA GLU A 256 -14.86 8.89 -3.64
C GLU A 256 -13.47 8.78 -4.25
N VAL A 257 -12.47 8.60 -3.38
CA VAL A 257 -11.09 8.31 -3.75
C VAL A 257 -10.70 6.97 -3.16
N ARG A 258 -10.07 6.13 -3.97
CA ARG A 258 -9.55 4.83 -3.55
C ARG A 258 -8.04 4.82 -3.66
N VAL A 259 -7.39 4.48 -2.57
CA VAL A 259 -5.94 4.51 -2.42
C VAL A 259 -5.43 3.11 -2.13
N THR A 260 -4.53 2.62 -2.97
CA THR A 260 -3.80 1.38 -2.72
C THR A 260 -2.83 1.61 -1.58
N VAL A 261 -2.89 0.76 -0.56
CA VAL A 261 -1.98 0.78 0.59
C VAL A 261 -1.06 -0.44 0.55
N PRO A 262 0.24 -0.30 0.82
CA PRO A 262 1.23 -1.35 0.56
C PRO A 262 1.23 -2.49 1.58
N SER A 263 0.34 -2.53 2.56
CA SER A 263 0.45 -3.55 3.61
C SER A 263 -0.87 -3.95 4.23
N PRO A 264 -1.06 -5.27 4.48
CA PRO A 264 -2.22 -5.82 5.17
C PRO A 264 -2.21 -5.62 6.70
N GLU A 265 -1.39 -4.71 7.24
CA GLU A 265 -1.31 -4.47 8.69
C GLU A 265 -2.56 -3.83 9.27
N TRP A 266 -3.36 -3.16 8.43
CA TRP A 266 -4.63 -2.60 8.84
C TRP A 266 -5.78 -3.56 8.59
N LEU A 267 -6.59 -3.77 9.59
CA LEU A 267 -7.81 -4.58 9.46
C LEU A 267 -8.84 -3.87 8.57
N VAL A 268 -9.62 -4.65 7.85
CA VAL A 268 -10.80 -4.11 7.14
C VAL A 268 -11.74 -3.46 8.16
N GLY A 269 -12.13 -2.21 7.90
CA GLY A 269 -12.93 -1.39 8.79
C GLY A 269 -12.12 -0.40 9.63
N THR A 270 -10.78 -0.48 9.65
CA THR A 270 -9.95 0.49 10.37
C THR A 270 -10.19 1.91 9.82
N PRO A 271 -10.50 2.90 10.69
CA PRO A 271 -10.57 4.28 10.27
C PRO A 271 -9.17 4.80 9.96
N VAL A 272 -9.03 5.52 8.86
CA VAL A 272 -7.75 6.12 8.41
C VAL A 272 -7.98 7.53 7.92
N GLU A 273 -6.90 8.30 7.82
CA GLU A 273 -6.91 9.59 7.13
C GLU A 273 -5.98 9.53 5.91
N VAL A 274 -6.45 10.09 4.82
CA VAL A 274 -5.73 10.14 3.54
C VAL A 274 -5.34 11.58 3.25
N SER A 275 -4.06 11.83 2.97
CA SER A 275 -3.57 13.15 2.58
C SER A 275 -3.88 13.41 1.11
N LEU A 276 -4.82 14.30 0.82
CA LEU A 276 -5.13 14.69 -0.56
C LEU A 276 -4.66 16.13 -0.83
N PRO A 277 -4.11 16.42 -2.03
CA PRO A 277 -3.70 17.78 -2.39
C PRO A 277 -4.91 18.71 -2.43
N SER A 278 -4.83 19.81 -1.70
CA SER A 278 -5.87 20.84 -1.64
C SER A 278 -5.59 22.03 -2.55
N SER A 279 -4.41 22.08 -3.17
CA SER A 279 -4.04 23.09 -4.15
C SER A 279 -3.26 22.47 -5.31
N ALA A 280 -3.23 23.16 -6.44
CA ALA A 280 -2.35 22.80 -7.54
C ALA A 280 -0.88 22.78 -7.05
N ALA A 281 -0.10 21.83 -7.57
CA ALA A 281 1.32 21.77 -7.30
C ALA A 281 2.01 23.04 -7.86
N ARG A 282 2.87 23.66 -7.06
CA ARG A 282 3.70 24.79 -7.46
C ARG A 282 5.15 24.51 -7.10
N THR A 283 6.07 24.92 -7.95
CA THR A 283 7.48 24.84 -7.62
C THR A 283 7.79 25.79 -6.48
N ALA A 284 8.36 25.28 -5.40
CA ALA A 284 8.72 26.07 -4.22
C ALA A 284 10.14 25.73 -3.75
N VAL A 285 10.74 26.68 -3.07
CA VAL A 285 12.02 26.50 -2.38
C VAL A 285 11.77 25.67 -1.14
N ILE A 286 12.45 24.55 -1.03
CA ILE A 286 12.39 23.67 0.15
C ILE A 286 13.75 23.57 0.82
N VAL A 287 13.72 23.49 2.14
CA VAL A 287 14.87 23.30 3.00
C VAL A 287 14.67 22.08 3.88
N PRO A 288 15.73 21.37 4.29
CA PRO A 288 15.62 20.33 5.32
C PRO A 288 14.95 20.90 6.58
N ARG A 289 14.04 20.12 7.20
CA ARG A 289 13.30 20.54 8.40
C ARG A 289 14.24 20.96 9.53
N ASP A 290 15.36 20.26 9.69
CA ASP A 290 16.35 20.52 10.72
C ASP A 290 17.16 21.82 10.48
N ALA A 291 17.10 22.39 9.25
CA ALA A 291 17.72 23.69 8.97
C ALA A 291 16.85 24.88 9.41
N LEU A 292 15.55 24.67 9.67
CA LEU A 292 14.63 25.72 10.06
C LEU A 292 14.69 25.94 11.58
N VAL A 293 15.11 27.12 11.97
CA VAL A 293 15.15 27.55 13.38
C VAL A 293 13.94 28.42 13.67
N ILE A 294 13.13 28.01 14.64
CA ILE A 294 11.97 28.79 15.10
C ILE A 294 12.26 29.24 16.54
N ARG A 295 12.37 30.55 16.75
CA ARG A 295 12.55 31.14 18.08
C ARG A 295 11.54 32.25 18.32
N GLN A 296 10.82 32.17 19.43
CA GLN A 296 9.78 33.13 19.82
C GLN A 296 8.79 33.40 18.67
N ASN A 297 8.98 34.50 17.92
CA ASN A 297 8.10 34.89 16.85
C ASN A 297 8.83 35.04 15.50
N ARG A 298 10.05 34.47 15.37
CA ARG A 298 10.88 34.55 14.15
C ARG A 298 11.23 33.16 13.68
N SER A 299 11.19 32.97 12.36
CA SER A 299 11.70 31.78 11.69
C SER A 299 12.85 32.19 10.78
N TYR A 300 13.98 31.54 10.93
CA TYR A 300 15.17 31.85 10.14
C TYR A 300 15.94 30.55 9.82
N VAL A 301 16.84 30.67 8.85
CA VAL A 301 17.81 29.62 8.51
C VAL A 301 19.22 30.19 8.58
N LEU A 302 20.20 29.35 8.86
CA LEU A 302 21.61 29.72 8.88
C LEU A 302 22.26 29.26 7.56
N ARG A 303 22.54 30.20 6.65
CA ARG A 303 23.21 29.94 5.39
C ARG A 303 24.72 29.99 5.56
N VAL A 304 25.41 28.98 5.02
CA VAL A 304 26.88 28.99 4.93
C VAL A 304 27.28 29.64 3.62
N THR A 305 27.98 30.76 3.72
CA THR A 305 28.48 31.55 2.57
C THR A 305 29.63 30.79 1.88
N ARG A 306 30.09 31.30 0.72
CA ARG A 306 31.28 30.77 0.01
C ARG A 306 32.58 30.97 0.80
N ALA A 307 32.59 31.88 1.76
CA ALA A 307 33.73 32.17 2.66
C ALA A 307 33.69 31.32 3.93
N ASP A 308 32.81 30.31 3.99
CA ASP A 308 32.55 29.44 5.16
C ASP A 308 32.21 30.25 6.44
N THR A 309 31.47 31.35 6.28
CA THR A 309 30.86 32.10 7.37
C THR A 309 29.35 31.93 7.40
N VAL A 310 28.74 32.05 8.56
CA VAL A 310 27.28 31.88 8.74
C VAL A 310 26.56 33.20 8.56
N GLU A 311 25.51 33.20 7.78
CA GLU A 311 24.56 34.31 7.61
C GLU A 311 23.17 33.89 8.06
N GLU A 312 22.50 34.71 8.88
CA GLU A 312 21.13 34.47 9.31
C GLU A 312 20.17 35.08 8.30
N LEU A 313 19.26 34.29 7.77
CA LEU A 313 18.25 34.75 6.82
C LEU A 313 16.85 34.48 7.37
N ASP A 314 16.07 35.53 7.52
CA ASP A 314 14.66 35.38 7.90
C ASP A 314 13.87 34.71 6.79
N VAL A 315 13.07 33.75 7.17
CA VAL A 315 12.22 32.99 6.25
C VAL A 315 10.81 32.84 6.81
N THR A 316 9.84 32.74 5.91
CA THR A 316 8.46 32.38 6.28
C THR A 316 8.23 30.92 5.93
N PRO A 317 8.02 30.04 6.91
CA PRO A 317 7.74 28.63 6.63
C PRO A 317 6.37 28.47 5.96
N GLY A 318 6.29 27.52 5.06
CA GLY A 318 5.09 27.14 4.32
C GLY A 318 4.70 25.69 4.58
N VAL A 319 4.41 24.95 3.52
CA VAL A 319 3.95 23.56 3.59
C VAL A 319 5.12 22.61 3.91
N GLY A 320 4.92 21.70 4.86
CA GLY A 320 5.84 20.58 5.12
C GLY A 320 5.71 19.49 4.04
N VAL A 321 6.83 18.98 3.56
CA VAL A 321 6.90 17.89 2.59
C VAL A 321 7.97 16.90 3.04
N ASP A 322 7.59 15.74 3.47
CA ASP A 322 8.49 14.71 4.05
C ASP A 322 9.38 15.30 5.16
N ASP A 323 10.70 15.13 5.06
CA ASP A 323 11.69 15.71 5.98
C ASP A 323 12.11 17.16 5.61
N SER A 324 11.33 17.81 4.74
CA SER A 324 11.62 19.16 4.25
C SER A 324 10.46 20.11 4.51
N VAL A 325 10.74 21.41 4.48
CA VAL A 325 9.72 22.46 4.64
C VAL A 325 9.89 23.48 3.52
N GLU A 326 8.77 23.86 2.92
CA GLU A 326 8.75 25.05 2.06
C GLU A 326 9.12 26.28 2.85
N VAL A 327 9.95 27.14 2.28
CA VAL A 327 10.27 28.45 2.84
C VAL A 327 10.18 29.54 1.81
N ARG A 328 9.75 30.71 2.24
CA ARG A 328 9.81 31.97 1.46
C ARG A 328 10.83 32.88 2.08
N GLY A 329 11.83 33.29 1.32
CA GLY A 329 12.93 34.15 1.77
C GLY A 329 13.97 34.31 0.68
N ALA A 330 15.08 34.97 1.02
CA ALA A 330 16.19 35.25 0.11
C ALA A 330 17.12 34.04 -0.03
N LEU A 331 16.57 32.89 -0.49
CA LEU A 331 17.28 31.66 -0.69
C LEU A 331 17.28 31.25 -2.17
N SER A 332 18.42 30.72 -2.62
CA SER A 332 18.61 30.21 -3.97
C SER A 332 18.84 28.69 -3.93
N PRO A 333 18.38 27.94 -4.96
CA PRO A 333 18.71 26.53 -5.10
C PRO A 333 20.21 26.31 -5.06
N GLY A 334 20.66 25.34 -4.25
CA GLY A 334 22.07 25.06 -4.04
C GLY A 334 22.71 25.78 -2.85
N ASP A 335 22.01 26.73 -2.18
CA ASP A 335 22.49 27.31 -0.94
C ASP A 335 22.72 26.19 0.12
N ARG A 336 23.81 26.32 0.89
CA ARG A 336 24.15 25.41 1.97
C ARG A 336 23.57 25.94 3.28
N LEU A 337 22.73 25.18 3.96
CA LEU A 337 22.10 25.53 5.22
C LEU A 337 22.59 24.65 6.35
N VAL A 338 22.85 25.20 7.51
CA VAL A 338 23.22 24.45 8.70
C VAL A 338 22.02 23.62 9.18
N VAL A 339 22.19 22.30 9.26
CA VAL A 339 21.18 21.36 9.79
C VAL A 339 21.51 20.88 11.20
N ARG A 340 22.80 20.87 11.57
CA ARG A 340 23.26 20.53 12.92
C ARG A 340 24.46 21.34 13.32
N GLY A 341 24.62 21.61 14.63
CA GLY A 341 25.71 22.39 15.19
C GLY A 341 25.48 23.90 15.13
N GLY A 342 24.22 24.33 14.82
CA GLY A 342 23.84 25.74 14.70
C GLY A 342 23.46 26.43 16.00
N GLU A 343 23.33 25.73 17.15
CA GLU A 343 22.68 26.20 18.37
C GLU A 343 23.38 27.40 19.05
N ARG A 344 24.67 27.56 18.80
CA ARG A 344 25.53 28.62 19.41
C ARG A 344 26.21 29.51 18.40
N LEU A 345 25.83 29.41 17.14
CA LEU A 345 26.42 30.23 16.09
C LEU A 345 25.90 31.67 16.14
N THR A 346 26.80 32.59 15.88
CA THR A 346 26.44 34.01 15.67
C THR A 346 26.66 34.38 14.21
N PRO A 347 25.85 35.33 13.67
CA PRO A 347 26.06 35.82 12.31
C PRO A 347 27.50 36.31 12.10
N GLY A 348 28.12 35.97 10.97
CA GLY A 348 29.52 36.26 10.65
C GLY A 348 30.55 35.27 11.16
N GLN A 349 30.17 34.31 12.00
CA GLN A 349 31.10 33.33 12.56
C GLN A 349 31.61 32.36 11.48
N ALA A 350 32.92 32.10 11.48
CA ALA A 350 33.53 31.10 10.60
C ALA A 350 33.21 29.68 11.07
N VAL A 351 32.83 28.80 10.13
CA VAL A 351 32.47 27.42 10.39
C VAL A 351 33.32 26.45 9.56
N ARG A 352 33.36 25.21 9.99
CA ARG A 352 33.91 24.10 9.25
C ARG A 352 32.76 23.15 8.89
N VAL A 353 32.50 23.03 7.60
CA VAL A 353 31.47 22.14 7.08
C VAL A 353 31.95 20.69 7.12
N ILE A 354 31.11 19.79 7.62
CA ILE A 354 31.30 18.34 7.47
C ILE A 354 30.16 17.84 6.59
N ASP A 355 30.51 17.13 5.52
CA ASP A 355 29.53 16.43 4.69
C ASP A 355 29.00 15.21 5.44
N PRO A 356 27.67 14.97 5.49
CA PRO A 356 27.07 13.85 6.24
C PRO A 356 27.48 12.46 5.72
N GLY A 357 28.23 12.37 4.60
CA GLY A 357 28.72 11.13 3.97
C GLY A 357 29.97 10.51 4.59
N HIS A 358 30.72 11.16 5.49
CA HIS A 358 31.97 10.67 6.07
C HIS A 358 31.85 10.39 7.57
N ARG A 359 31.02 9.44 7.99
CA ARG A 359 31.18 8.80 9.31
C ARG A 359 32.27 7.73 9.21
N THR A 360 33.51 8.13 9.45
CA THR A 360 34.55 7.18 9.84
C THR A 360 34.18 6.66 11.23
N VAL A 361 33.70 5.43 11.29
CA VAL A 361 33.52 4.70 12.54
C VAL A 361 34.91 4.50 13.13
N GLN A 362 35.33 5.36 14.04
CA GLN A 362 36.45 5.03 14.90
C GLN A 362 35.97 3.97 15.89
N MET A 363 36.25 2.71 15.55
CA MET A 363 36.25 1.63 16.53
C MET A 363 37.34 1.93 17.56
N HIS A 364 36.92 2.21 18.80
CA HIS A 364 37.82 2.14 19.96
C HIS A 364 38.01 0.66 20.27
N PRO A 365 39.25 0.15 20.32
CA PRO A 365 39.51 -1.16 20.89
C PRO A 365 39.53 -0.98 22.42
N GLY A 366 38.65 -1.65 23.12
CA GLY A 366 38.59 -1.82 24.58
C GLY A 366 38.28 -3.26 24.87
#